data_738788633b3dca1cbae409d25a980c99
#
_entry.id   738788633b3dca1cbae409d25a980c99
#
_cell.length_a   1.000
_cell.length_b   1.000
_cell.length_c   1.000
_cell.angle_alpha   90.00
_cell.angle_beta   90.00
_cell.angle_gamma   90.00
#
_symmetry.space_group_name_H-M   'P 1'
#
loop_
_entity.id
_entity.type
_entity.pdbx_description
1 polymer ?
#
loop_
_entity_poly.entity_id
_entity_poly.type
_entity_poly.pdbx_seq_one_letter_code
_entity_poly.pdbx_strand_id
1 'polypeptide(L)'
;MRVLARFSALAVLTAALGSVAAHATDVNFITDFGFNGRHSYFYVALDKGYYKAEGLNVTILRGQGSIDAIKKVASGAATIGFADAGALALARSNDSIPVKLLAIVYANPPHAIFALADSGIKTPKDLEGRTVADSAFSAIPLIFNVYAQATGIDAKKVKWVSAESSSLPSLLATGRVDAIGQFTVGEPLIEASVKPRKVVRLAYKDAGLDYYGNGIIATEQTIKDNPDLLKAFVRATLKGMRDAFTNPAEAGAIINKYHKEISPEVGAGETELVKELAVLPGRPLGAIDEGRIKQTIDIMAKSYPMKQSVDPKDMYVPGFIE
;
A
#
# COMPACT_ATOMS: atom_id res chain seq x y z
N MET A 1 -32.69 3.83 85.38
CA MET A 1 -33.02 3.98 83.98
C MET A 1 -31.74 4.19 83.19
N ARG A 2 -31.26 3.16 82.49
CA ARG A 2 -30.05 3.23 81.66
C ARG A 2 -30.52 3.13 80.19
N VAL A 3 -30.28 4.21 79.42
CA VAL A 3 -30.55 4.27 77.99
C VAL A 3 -29.28 3.79 77.24
N LEU A 4 -29.41 2.69 76.53
CA LEU A 4 -28.40 2.13 75.66
C LEU A 4 -28.53 2.78 74.28
N ALA A 5 -27.51 3.60 73.89
CA ALA A 5 -27.37 4.12 72.55
C ALA A 5 -26.70 3.05 71.64
N ARG A 6 -27.40 2.61 70.61
CA ARG A 6 -26.86 1.73 69.55
C ARG A 6 -26.22 2.59 68.44
N PHE A 7 -24.91 2.53 68.28
CA PHE A 7 -24.22 3.05 67.11
C PHE A 7 -24.22 2.00 65.99
N SER A 8 -24.94 2.28 64.94
CA SER A 8 -24.87 1.52 63.70
C SER A 8 -23.71 2.07 62.83
N ALA A 9 -22.65 1.29 62.69
CA ALA A 9 -21.57 1.60 61.79
C ALA A 9 -21.94 1.21 60.36
N LEU A 10 -22.12 2.19 59.47
CA LEU A 10 -22.35 2.03 58.06
C LEU A 10 -21.00 1.84 57.37
N ALA A 11 -20.61 0.62 57.02
CA ALA A 11 -19.43 0.34 56.23
C ALA A 11 -19.67 0.70 54.76
N VAL A 12 -19.07 1.80 54.29
CA VAL A 12 -19.03 2.19 52.89
C VAL A 12 -17.96 1.35 52.20
N LEU A 13 -18.41 0.37 51.42
CA LEU A 13 -17.55 -0.45 50.57
C LEU A 13 -17.24 0.34 49.28
N THR A 14 -16.14 1.07 49.25
CA THR A 14 -15.58 1.70 48.04
C THR A 14 -15.01 0.62 47.14
N ALA A 15 -15.78 0.20 46.12
CA ALA A 15 -15.28 -0.61 45.02
C ALA A 15 -14.27 0.22 44.20
N ALA A 16 -12.99 0.01 44.43
CA ALA A 16 -11.95 0.52 43.53
C ALA A 16 -12.06 -0.24 42.19
N LEU A 17 -12.71 0.37 41.22
CA LEU A 17 -12.63 -0.04 39.81
C LEU A 17 -11.19 0.22 39.36
N GLY A 18 -10.32 -0.76 39.54
CA GLY A 18 -9.00 -0.76 38.93
C GLY A 18 -9.17 -0.77 37.43
N SER A 19 -8.92 0.38 36.78
CA SER A 19 -8.74 0.45 35.34
C SER A 19 -7.54 -0.42 34.99
N VAL A 20 -7.80 -1.66 34.53
CA VAL A 20 -6.76 -2.45 33.86
C VAL A 20 -6.40 -1.62 32.63
N ALA A 21 -5.23 -0.99 32.67
CA ALA A 21 -4.67 -0.36 31.49
C ALA A 21 -4.53 -1.47 30.45
N ALA A 22 -5.42 -1.50 29.45
CA ALA A 22 -5.29 -2.40 28.33
C ALA A 22 -3.95 -2.09 27.65
N HIS A 23 -3.00 -3.01 27.73
CA HIS A 23 -1.74 -2.88 27.03
C HIS A 23 -2.06 -2.83 25.52
N ALA A 24 -1.53 -1.79 24.85
CA ALA A 24 -1.66 -1.70 23.41
C ALA A 24 -0.97 -2.90 22.74
N THR A 25 -1.61 -3.50 21.77
CA THR A 25 -1.07 -4.64 21.02
C THR A 25 -0.07 -4.16 19.99
N ASP A 26 1.14 -4.72 20.00
CA ASP A 26 2.18 -4.41 19.02
C ASP A 26 1.80 -4.95 17.64
N VAL A 27 1.92 -4.11 16.62
CA VAL A 27 1.62 -4.43 15.22
C VAL A 27 2.77 -3.97 14.33
N ASN A 28 3.44 -4.91 13.69
CA ASN A 28 4.40 -4.62 12.63
C ASN A 28 3.65 -4.53 11.30
N PHE A 29 3.58 -3.31 10.74
CA PHE A 29 3.01 -3.04 9.42
C PHE A 29 4.11 -2.75 8.42
N ILE A 30 4.12 -3.41 7.26
CA ILE A 30 5.13 -3.21 6.21
C ILE A 30 4.54 -2.50 4.99
N THR A 31 5.23 -1.45 4.52
CA THR A 31 4.90 -0.76 3.26
C THR A 31 5.27 -1.61 2.05
N ASP A 32 4.74 -1.25 0.88
CA ASP A 32 5.03 -1.94 -0.39
C ASP A 32 6.40 -1.58 -0.98
N PHE A 33 6.89 -0.34 -0.80
CA PHE A 33 8.05 0.13 -1.57
C PHE A 33 8.73 1.34 -0.89
N GLY A 34 9.66 1.09 -0.01
CA GLY A 34 10.36 2.15 0.74
C GLY A 34 9.44 2.98 1.62
N PHE A 35 9.88 4.18 1.95
CA PHE A 35 9.04 5.23 2.51
C PHE A 35 8.88 6.34 1.48
N ASN A 36 7.65 6.72 1.18
CA ASN A 36 7.30 7.71 0.16
C ASN A 36 6.14 8.57 0.66
N GLY A 37 5.94 9.73 0.07
CA GLY A 37 4.83 10.62 0.38
C GLY A 37 3.45 9.96 0.24
N ARG A 38 3.33 9.03 -0.71
CA ARG A 38 2.12 8.24 -0.92
C ARG A 38 1.71 7.34 0.25
N HIS A 39 2.56 7.18 1.26
CA HIS A 39 2.25 6.47 2.51
C HIS A 39 1.82 7.42 3.62
N SER A 40 1.70 8.72 3.36
CA SER A 40 1.39 9.77 4.34
C SER A 40 0.18 9.45 5.22
N TYR A 41 -0.87 8.84 4.67
CA TYR A 41 -2.09 8.51 5.40
C TYR A 41 -1.88 7.48 6.53
N PHE A 42 -0.91 6.57 6.41
CA PHE A 42 -0.52 5.67 7.50
C PHE A 42 0.17 6.47 8.63
N TYR A 43 1.00 7.45 8.25
CA TYR A 43 1.67 8.34 9.21
C TYR A 43 0.70 9.34 9.83
N VAL A 44 -0.32 9.80 9.11
CA VAL A 44 -1.43 10.60 9.67
C VAL A 44 -2.17 9.79 10.74
N ALA A 45 -2.48 8.52 10.47
CA ALA A 45 -3.12 7.65 11.46
C ALA A 45 -2.23 7.42 12.69
N LEU A 46 -0.92 7.30 12.49
CA LEU A 46 0.07 7.13 13.56
C LEU A 46 0.23 8.43 14.38
N ASP A 47 0.49 9.57 13.72
CA ASP A 47 0.79 10.86 14.35
C ASP A 47 -0.41 11.42 15.12
N LYS A 48 -1.62 11.28 14.55
CA LYS A 48 -2.88 11.70 15.20
C LYS A 48 -3.38 10.69 16.25
N GLY A 49 -2.63 9.62 16.47
CA GLY A 49 -2.94 8.62 17.50
C GLY A 49 -4.14 7.72 17.20
N TYR A 50 -4.58 7.60 15.93
CA TYR A 50 -5.74 6.77 15.59
C TYR A 50 -5.50 5.30 15.86
N TYR A 51 -4.31 4.77 15.57
CA TYR A 51 -3.94 3.40 15.94
C TYR A 51 -3.95 3.23 17.48
N LYS A 52 -3.39 4.20 18.22
CA LYS A 52 -3.36 4.16 19.68
C LYS A 52 -4.76 4.18 20.30
N ALA A 53 -5.68 4.96 19.71
CA ALA A 53 -7.08 5.01 20.14
C ALA A 53 -7.81 3.66 19.95
N GLU A 54 -7.35 2.84 19.00
CA GLU A 54 -7.83 1.48 18.77
C GLU A 54 -7.04 0.42 19.58
N GLY A 55 -6.19 0.83 20.52
CA GLY A 55 -5.40 -0.07 21.34
C GLY A 55 -4.21 -0.72 20.61
N LEU A 56 -3.73 -0.12 19.52
CA LEU A 56 -2.62 -0.64 18.71
C LEU A 56 -1.38 0.23 18.86
N ASN A 57 -0.22 -0.44 19.02
CA ASN A 57 1.11 0.15 18.94
C ASN A 57 1.73 -0.24 17.60
N VAL A 58 1.58 0.61 16.57
CA VAL A 58 1.96 0.30 15.19
C VAL A 58 3.39 0.76 14.92
N THR A 59 4.23 -0.18 14.47
CA THR A 59 5.54 0.10 13.89
C THR A 59 5.47 -0.07 12.38
N ILE A 60 5.79 1.01 11.63
CA ILE A 60 5.77 0.98 10.16
C ILE A 60 7.15 0.55 9.67
N LEU A 61 7.21 -0.59 8.99
CA LEU A 61 8.42 -1.20 8.45
C LEU A 61 8.59 -0.83 6.97
N ARG A 62 9.85 -0.72 6.54
CA ARG A 62 10.20 -0.47 5.15
C ARG A 62 10.13 -1.74 4.32
N GLY A 63 9.31 -1.75 3.25
CA GLY A 63 9.30 -2.78 2.22
C GLY A 63 10.21 -2.45 1.04
N GLN A 64 10.55 -3.47 0.25
CA GLN A 64 11.37 -3.34 -0.95
C GLN A 64 10.59 -3.57 -2.25
N GLY A 65 9.30 -3.85 -2.15
CA GLY A 65 8.38 -4.15 -3.23
C GLY A 65 7.20 -4.96 -2.73
N SER A 66 6.12 -5.02 -3.49
CA SER A 66 4.92 -5.79 -3.12
C SER A 66 5.23 -7.27 -2.87
N ILE A 67 6.17 -7.85 -3.61
CA ILE A 67 6.61 -9.25 -3.41
C ILE A 67 7.28 -9.42 -2.05
N ASP A 68 8.14 -8.46 -1.64
CA ASP A 68 8.78 -8.47 -0.31
C ASP A 68 7.74 -8.36 0.81
N ALA A 69 6.79 -7.41 0.67
CA ALA A 69 5.72 -7.23 1.65
C ALA A 69 4.86 -8.50 1.81
N ILE A 70 4.44 -9.13 0.70
CA ILE A 70 3.67 -10.38 0.72
C ILE A 70 4.44 -11.49 1.43
N LYS A 71 5.73 -11.67 1.12
CA LYS A 71 6.58 -12.71 1.74
C LYS A 71 6.81 -12.46 3.24
N LYS A 72 7.03 -11.22 3.66
CA LYS A 72 7.21 -10.86 5.08
C LYS A 72 5.94 -11.04 5.89
N VAL A 73 4.77 -10.75 5.30
CA VAL A 73 3.48 -11.07 5.92
C VAL A 73 3.30 -12.60 6.01
N ALA A 74 3.53 -13.33 4.93
CA ALA A 74 3.37 -14.78 4.90
C ALA A 74 4.29 -15.51 5.89
N SER A 75 5.50 -14.98 6.14
CA SER A 75 6.47 -15.55 7.09
C SER A 75 6.24 -15.11 8.54
N GLY A 76 5.31 -14.17 8.81
CA GLY A 76 5.10 -13.58 10.14
C GLY A 76 6.12 -12.51 10.54
N ALA A 77 7.05 -12.11 9.65
CA ALA A 77 7.98 -11.00 9.90
C ALA A 77 7.27 -9.63 9.96
N ALA A 78 6.09 -9.54 9.35
CA ALA A 78 5.15 -8.44 9.53
C ALA A 78 3.75 -9.00 9.81
N THR A 79 3.00 -8.34 10.70
CA THR A 79 1.62 -8.74 11.05
C THR A 79 0.66 -8.38 9.92
N ILE A 80 0.85 -7.20 9.35
CA ILE A 80 0.00 -6.59 8.30
C ILE A 80 0.93 -6.01 7.24
N GLY A 81 0.51 -6.04 5.99
CA GLY A 81 1.26 -5.44 4.89
C GLY A 81 0.42 -4.60 3.96
N PHE A 82 1.12 -3.91 3.08
CA PHE A 82 0.54 -3.17 1.97
C PHE A 82 1.16 -3.68 0.67
N ALA A 83 0.35 -4.24 -0.23
CA ALA A 83 0.86 -4.87 -1.44
C ALA A 83 -0.14 -4.84 -2.59
N ASP A 84 0.37 -5.02 -3.81
CA ASP A 84 -0.39 -5.08 -5.04
C ASP A 84 -1.25 -6.35 -5.14
N ALA A 85 -2.50 -6.19 -5.57
CA ALA A 85 -3.46 -7.29 -5.69
C ALA A 85 -3.12 -8.27 -6.83
N GLY A 86 -2.56 -7.77 -7.94
CA GLY A 86 -2.10 -8.63 -9.04
C GLY A 86 -0.90 -9.49 -8.63
N ALA A 87 0.07 -8.88 -7.92
CA ALA A 87 1.20 -9.61 -7.35
C ALA A 87 0.73 -10.66 -6.33
N LEU A 88 -0.28 -10.34 -5.51
CA LEU A 88 -0.89 -11.29 -4.58
C LEU A 88 -1.58 -12.45 -5.31
N ALA A 89 -2.32 -12.18 -6.39
CA ALA A 89 -2.95 -13.23 -7.19
C ALA A 89 -1.92 -14.23 -7.75
N LEU A 90 -0.80 -13.71 -8.28
CA LEU A 90 0.30 -14.54 -8.77
C LEU A 90 0.97 -15.34 -7.64
N ALA A 91 1.19 -14.74 -6.47
CA ALA A 91 1.77 -15.41 -5.31
C ALA A 91 0.86 -16.53 -4.77
N ARG A 92 -0.45 -16.31 -4.72
CA ARG A 92 -1.40 -17.34 -4.34
C ARG A 92 -1.43 -18.50 -5.32
N SER A 93 -1.46 -18.19 -6.63
CA SER A 93 -1.47 -19.22 -7.67
C SER A 93 -0.20 -20.06 -7.71
N ASN A 94 0.96 -19.40 -7.63
CA ASN A 94 2.23 -20.06 -7.96
C ASN A 94 2.96 -20.60 -6.73
N ASP A 95 2.76 -19.98 -5.57
CA ASP A 95 3.49 -20.28 -4.33
C ASP A 95 2.55 -20.67 -3.18
N SER A 96 1.23 -20.76 -3.42
CA SER A 96 0.20 -21.11 -2.42
C SER A 96 0.26 -20.23 -1.15
N ILE A 97 0.61 -18.95 -1.30
CA ILE A 97 0.78 -18.05 -0.16
C ILE A 97 -0.57 -17.75 0.49
N PRO A 98 -0.77 -18.04 1.81
CA PRO A 98 -2.05 -17.92 2.51
C PRO A 98 -2.26 -16.48 3.01
N VAL A 99 -2.24 -15.50 2.12
CA VAL A 99 -2.42 -14.08 2.42
C VAL A 99 -3.64 -13.56 1.67
N LYS A 100 -4.46 -12.73 2.32
CA LYS A 100 -5.68 -12.12 1.76
C LYS A 100 -5.70 -10.61 1.93
N LEU A 101 -6.48 -9.95 1.07
CA LEU A 101 -6.81 -8.53 1.15
C LEU A 101 -7.87 -8.29 2.22
N LEU A 102 -7.69 -7.25 3.03
CA LEU A 102 -8.64 -6.76 4.02
C LEU A 102 -9.38 -5.51 3.53
N ALA A 103 -8.67 -4.66 2.78
CA ALA A 103 -9.20 -3.43 2.19
C ALA A 103 -8.35 -3.06 0.97
N ILE A 104 -8.96 -2.43 -0.04
CA ILE A 104 -8.26 -1.86 -1.18
C ILE A 104 -7.97 -0.39 -0.92
N VAL A 105 -6.73 0.03 -1.17
CA VAL A 105 -6.32 1.43 -1.13
C VAL A 105 -6.24 2.02 -2.54
N TYR A 106 -5.61 1.33 -3.47
CA TYR A 106 -5.57 1.75 -4.87
C TYR A 106 -6.61 0.97 -5.66
N ALA A 107 -7.77 1.61 -5.85
CA ALA A 107 -8.87 1.03 -6.59
C ALA A 107 -8.64 1.00 -8.11
N ASN A 108 -7.63 1.73 -8.59
CA ASN A 108 -7.14 1.74 -9.97
C ASN A 108 -5.66 1.34 -10.01
N PRO A 109 -5.17 0.78 -11.14
CA PRO A 109 -3.77 0.36 -11.26
C PRO A 109 -2.83 1.57 -11.23
N PRO A 110 -1.85 1.59 -10.31
CA PRO A 110 -0.92 2.70 -10.18
C PRO A 110 0.33 2.55 -11.06
N HIS A 111 0.51 1.42 -11.74
CA HIS A 111 1.75 1.03 -12.41
C HIS A 111 2.09 1.94 -13.57
N ALA A 112 3.34 2.37 -13.67
CA ALA A 112 3.84 3.18 -14.77
C ALA A 112 5.35 2.96 -15.01
N ILE A 113 5.79 3.36 -16.21
CA ILE A 113 7.21 3.55 -16.53
C ILE A 113 7.42 5.05 -16.72
N PHE A 114 8.47 5.59 -16.10
CA PHE A 114 8.87 6.99 -16.23
C PHE A 114 10.18 7.10 -16.98
N ALA A 115 10.23 8.00 -17.95
CA ALA A 115 11.42 8.35 -18.70
C ALA A 115 11.61 9.88 -18.72
N LEU A 116 12.81 10.36 -19.02
CA LEU A 116 13.00 11.78 -19.21
C LEU A 116 12.38 12.23 -20.55
N ALA A 117 11.75 13.39 -20.58
CA ALA A 117 11.03 13.89 -21.77
C ALA A 117 11.95 14.08 -23.00
N ASP A 118 13.24 14.28 -22.76
CA ASP A 118 14.29 14.44 -23.80
C ASP A 118 15.02 13.12 -24.16
N SER A 119 14.62 11.97 -23.56
CA SER A 119 15.23 10.66 -23.81
C SER A 119 14.88 10.02 -25.15
N GLY A 120 13.88 10.56 -25.86
CA GLY A 120 13.30 9.95 -27.06
C GLY A 120 12.22 8.89 -26.78
N ILE A 121 11.96 8.54 -25.50
CA ILE A 121 10.86 7.64 -25.09
C ILE A 121 9.60 8.49 -24.95
N LYS A 122 8.61 8.27 -25.82
CA LYS A 122 7.32 8.99 -25.84
C LYS A 122 6.12 8.04 -25.81
N THR A 123 6.30 6.84 -26.30
CA THR A 123 5.28 5.80 -26.41
C THR A 123 5.78 4.50 -25.75
N PRO A 124 4.87 3.58 -25.40
CA PRO A 124 5.27 2.27 -24.88
C PRO A 124 6.26 1.52 -25.80
N LYS A 125 6.10 1.64 -27.10
CA LYS A 125 6.96 0.95 -28.09
C LYS A 125 8.41 1.42 -28.03
N ASP A 126 8.67 2.66 -27.63
CA ASP A 126 10.02 3.21 -27.51
C ASP A 126 10.85 2.59 -26.37
N LEU A 127 10.22 1.76 -25.53
CA LEU A 127 10.92 0.99 -24.50
C LEU A 127 11.72 -0.19 -25.06
N GLU A 128 11.45 -0.64 -26.30
CA GLU A 128 12.22 -1.72 -26.91
C GLU A 128 13.70 -1.31 -27.12
N GLY A 129 14.60 -2.15 -26.65
CA GLY A 129 16.05 -1.89 -26.64
C GLY A 129 16.54 -1.05 -25.46
N ARG A 130 15.64 -0.47 -24.66
CA ARG A 130 15.96 0.41 -23.54
C ARG A 130 16.21 -0.34 -22.24
N THR A 131 16.95 0.30 -21.34
CA THR A 131 17.22 -0.17 -19.98
C THR A 131 16.23 0.48 -19.02
N VAL A 132 15.44 -0.35 -18.33
CA VAL A 132 14.47 0.08 -17.32
C VAL A 132 14.92 -0.44 -15.95
N ALA A 133 15.09 0.45 -14.98
CA ALA A 133 15.44 0.06 -13.61
C ALA A 133 14.20 -0.03 -12.71
N ASP A 134 14.17 -1.05 -11.85
CA ASP A 134 13.20 -1.16 -10.77
C ASP A 134 13.74 -2.10 -9.68
N SER A 135 13.03 -2.20 -8.54
CA SER A 135 13.35 -3.21 -7.54
C SER A 135 13.00 -4.60 -8.05
N ALA A 136 13.86 -5.58 -7.75
CA ALA A 136 13.58 -6.99 -8.05
C ALA A 136 12.30 -7.54 -7.37
N PHE A 137 11.81 -6.84 -6.34
CA PHE A 137 10.60 -7.21 -5.59
C PHE A 137 9.39 -6.34 -5.95
N SER A 138 9.51 -5.45 -6.94
CA SER A 138 8.44 -4.58 -7.41
C SER A 138 7.36 -5.39 -8.18
N ALA A 139 6.12 -4.90 -8.11
CA ALA A 139 5.03 -5.43 -8.93
C ALA A 139 5.17 -5.04 -10.41
N ILE A 140 5.84 -3.91 -10.72
CA ILE A 140 5.91 -3.38 -12.10
C ILE A 140 6.62 -4.34 -13.06
N PRO A 141 7.88 -4.76 -12.83
CA PRO A 141 8.50 -5.75 -13.69
C PRO A 141 7.79 -7.11 -13.64
N LEU A 142 7.20 -7.48 -12.49
CA LEU A 142 6.44 -8.71 -12.35
C LEU A 142 5.23 -8.74 -13.30
N ILE A 143 4.50 -7.65 -13.46
CA ILE A 143 3.29 -7.59 -14.29
C ILE A 143 3.50 -6.88 -15.64
N PHE A 144 4.77 -6.60 -16.01
CA PHE A 144 5.10 -5.90 -17.25
C PHE A 144 4.62 -6.63 -18.52
N ASN A 145 4.57 -7.96 -18.51
CA ASN A 145 4.07 -8.72 -19.67
C ASN A 145 2.61 -8.39 -20.00
N VAL A 146 1.77 -8.08 -18.99
CA VAL A 146 0.39 -7.62 -19.19
C VAL A 146 0.37 -6.32 -20.00
N TYR A 147 1.23 -5.37 -19.59
CA TYR A 147 1.36 -4.09 -20.28
C TYR A 147 1.95 -4.24 -21.68
N ALA A 148 2.97 -5.07 -21.84
CA ALA A 148 3.60 -5.33 -23.12
C ALA A 148 2.62 -5.93 -24.14
N GLN A 149 1.77 -6.88 -23.73
CA GLN A 149 0.73 -7.44 -24.59
C GLN A 149 -0.32 -6.39 -24.98
N ALA A 150 -0.75 -5.56 -24.03
CA ALA A 150 -1.75 -4.52 -24.27
C ALA A 150 -1.24 -3.43 -25.24
N THR A 151 0.07 -3.17 -25.26
CA THR A 151 0.69 -2.09 -26.04
C THR A 151 1.48 -2.58 -27.27
N GLY A 152 1.56 -3.90 -27.49
CA GLY A 152 2.30 -4.48 -28.61
C GLY A 152 3.82 -4.41 -28.47
N ILE A 153 4.36 -4.20 -27.27
CA ILE A 153 5.81 -4.25 -26.98
C ILE A 153 6.28 -5.71 -27.00
N ASP A 154 7.43 -5.97 -27.61
CA ASP A 154 8.17 -7.20 -27.33
C ASP A 154 8.88 -7.09 -25.99
N ALA A 155 8.29 -7.66 -24.94
CA ALA A 155 8.81 -7.59 -23.57
C ALA A 155 10.25 -8.09 -23.45
N LYS A 156 10.69 -9.02 -24.32
CA LYS A 156 12.07 -9.56 -24.34
C LYS A 156 13.11 -8.54 -24.77
N LYS A 157 12.70 -7.49 -25.48
CA LYS A 157 13.59 -6.40 -25.90
C LYS A 157 13.81 -5.35 -24.84
N VAL A 158 13.01 -5.31 -23.78
CA VAL A 158 13.18 -4.38 -22.66
C VAL A 158 14.19 -4.96 -21.67
N LYS A 159 15.25 -4.20 -21.36
CA LYS A 159 16.32 -4.64 -20.47
C LYS A 159 16.04 -4.18 -19.05
N TRP A 160 15.59 -5.08 -18.18
CA TRP A 160 15.39 -4.79 -16.78
C TRP A 160 16.71 -4.87 -16.00
N VAL A 161 16.95 -3.86 -15.15
CA VAL A 161 18.05 -3.85 -14.18
C VAL A 161 17.49 -3.65 -12.78
N SER A 162 17.99 -4.44 -11.84
CA SER A 162 17.58 -4.33 -10.45
C SER A 162 18.32 -3.21 -9.74
N ALA A 163 17.60 -2.37 -9.00
CA ALA A 163 18.15 -1.31 -8.18
C ALA A 163 17.34 -1.13 -6.90
N GLU A 164 17.94 -0.50 -5.89
CA GLU A 164 17.20 -0.10 -4.68
C GLU A 164 16.15 0.96 -5.01
N SER A 165 14.96 0.83 -4.42
CA SER A 165 13.82 1.73 -4.69
C SER A 165 14.15 3.21 -4.48
N SER A 166 14.95 3.53 -3.46
CA SER A 166 15.38 4.90 -3.15
C SER A 166 16.36 5.50 -4.17
N SER A 167 17.04 4.68 -4.97
CA SER A 167 18.00 5.13 -5.97
C SER A 167 17.39 5.40 -7.35
N LEU A 168 16.19 4.91 -7.62
CA LEU A 168 15.56 4.98 -8.94
C LEU A 168 15.45 6.40 -9.49
N PRO A 169 14.95 7.41 -8.72
CA PRO A 169 14.87 8.79 -9.24
C PRO A 169 16.25 9.35 -9.63
N SER A 170 17.30 9.06 -8.84
CA SER A 170 18.67 9.50 -9.13
C SER A 170 19.27 8.81 -10.36
N LEU A 171 19.00 7.51 -10.55
CA LEU A 171 19.42 6.77 -11.73
C LEU A 171 18.82 7.36 -13.01
N LEU A 172 17.54 7.72 -12.97
CA LEU A 172 16.85 8.41 -14.07
C LEU A 172 17.43 9.81 -14.31
N ALA A 173 17.55 10.62 -13.25
CA ALA A 173 18.04 12.00 -13.33
C ALA A 173 19.46 12.08 -13.94
N THR A 174 20.33 11.12 -13.61
CA THR A 174 21.71 11.04 -14.10
C THR A 174 21.87 10.34 -15.45
N GLY A 175 20.78 9.82 -16.03
CA GLY A 175 20.81 9.11 -17.31
C GLY A 175 21.55 7.76 -17.26
N ARG A 176 21.71 7.17 -16.07
CA ARG A 176 22.31 5.82 -15.92
C ARG A 176 21.40 4.71 -16.40
N VAL A 177 20.12 5.00 -16.50
CA VAL A 177 19.07 4.15 -17.08
C VAL A 177 18.17 4.99 -17.97
N ASP A 178 17.56 4.39 -18.98
CA ASP A 178 16.69 5.09 -19.92
C ASP A 178 15.31 5.41 -19.28
N ALA A 179 14.86 4.52 -18.40
CA ALA A 179 13.58 4.66 -17.70
C ALA A 179 13.59 3.93 -16.35
N ILE A 180 12.59 4.21 -15.52
CA ILE A 180 12.37 3.55 -14.24
C ILE A 180 10.92 3.08 -14.11
N GLY A 181 10.70 1.94 -13.44
CA GLY A 181 9.40 1.54 -12.95
C GLY A 181 9.06 2.34 -11.69
N GLN A 182 7.86 2.90 -11.63
CA GLN A 182 7.32 3.54 -10.42
C GLN A 182 5.79 3.62 -10.53
N PHE A 183 5.11 3.73 -9.39
CA PHE A 183 3.70 4.02 -9.37
C PHE A 183 3.43 5.47 -9.78
N THR A 184 2.31 5.72 -10.46
CA THR A 184 1.89 7.07 -10.89
C THR A 184 1.86 8.07 -9.72
N VAL A 185 1.51 7.60 -8.52
CA VAL A 185 1.51 8.40 -7.29
C VAL A 185 2.89 8.87 -6.85
N GLY A 186 3.97 8.27 -7.36
CA GLY A 186 5.36 8.70 -7.09
C GLY A 186 5.90 9.78 -8.06
N GLU A 187 5.08 10.26 -9.00
CA GLU A 187 5.49 11.28 -9.98
C GLU A 187 6.03 12.55 -9.34
N PRO A 188 5.45 13.13 -8.27
CA PRO A 188 6.00 14.33 -7.63
C PRO A 188 7.45 14.18 -7.14
N LEU A 189 7.81 13.03 -6.60
CA LEU A 189 9.19 12.75 -6.20
C LEU A 189 10.13 12.67 -7.39
N ILE A 190 9.69 11.99 -8.47
CA ILE A 190 10.49 11.85 -9.68
C ILE A 190 10.73 13.22 -10.31
N GLU A 191 9.66 14.02 -10.49
CA GLU A 191 9.75 15.37 -11.03
C GLU A 191 10.67 16.28 -10.20
N ALA A 192 10.57 16.22 -8.87
CA ALA A 192 11.46 16.97 -7.98
C ALA A 192 12.94 16.56 -8.18
N SER A 193 13.19 15.27 -8.42
CA SER A 193 14.55 14.72 -8.56
C SER A 193 15.20 15.02 -9.90
N VAL A 194 14.41 15.24 -10.97
CA VAL A 194 14.94 15.44 -12.32
C VAL A 194 15.03 16.92 -12.74
N LYS A 195 14.53 17.85 -11.91
CA LYS A 195 14.53 19.28 -12.22
C LYS A 195 15.89 19.78 -12.71
N PRO A 196 15.94 20.68 -13.71
CA PRO A 196 14.82 21.33 -14.41
C PRO A 196 14.21 20.50 -15.56
N ARG A 197 14.65 19.24 -15.75
CA ARG A 197 14.12 18.35 -16.79
C ARG A 197 12.68 17.93 -16.45
N LYS A 198 11.97 17.42 -17.44
CA LYS A 198 10.60 16.89 -17.30
C LYS A 198 10.60 15.38 -17.55
N VAL A 199 9.54 14.73 -17.11
CA VAL A 199 9.32 13.30 -17.33
C VAL A 199 8.17 13.04 -18.30
N VAL A 200 8.23 11.87 -18.94
CA VAL A 200 7.12 11.21 -19.62
C VAL A 200 6.68 10.06 -18.74
N ARG A 201 5.38 9.93 -18.54
CA ARG A 201 4.74 8.83 -17.81
C ARG A 201 4.02 7.92 -18.79
N LEU A 202 4.36 6.65 -18.78
CA LEU A 202 3.71 5.60 -19.55
C LEU A 202 2.90 4.73 -18.56
N ALA A 203 1.67 5.13 -18.25
CA ALA A 203 0.85 4.44 -17.27
C ALA A 203 0.16 3.20 -17.87
N TYR A 204 0.11 2.11 -17.10
CA TYR A 204 -0.54 0.86 -17.54
C TYR A 204 -2.04 1.06 -17.75
N LYS A 205 -2.66 1.93 -16.97
CA LYS A 205 -4.07 2.30 -17.14
C LYS A 205 -4.37 2.89 -18.53
N ASP A 206 -3.45 3.67 -19.08
CA ASP A 206 -3.63 4.32 -20.40
C ASP A 206 -3.60 3.29 -21.54
N ALA A 207 -3.09 2.08 -21.29
CA ALA A 207 -3.17 0.93 -22.19
C ALA A 207 -4.47 0.12 -22.05
N GLY A 208 -5.48 0.65 -21.36
CA GLY A 208 -6.78 -0.01 -21.15
C GLY A 208 -6.75 -1.09 -20.05
N LEU A 209 -5.69 -1.14 -19.25
CA LEU A 209 -5.61 -2.08 -18.14
C LEU A 209 -6.35 -1.52 -16.93
N ASP A 210 -7.43 -2.19 -16.53
CA ASP A 210 -8.26 -1.82 -15.39
C ASP A 210 -8.35 -2.98 -14.39
N TYR A 211 -7.61 -2.85 -13.27
CA TYR A 211 -7.54 -3.84 -12.20
C TYR A 211 -7.19 -3.15 -10.88
N TYR A 212 -7.34 -3.86 -9.76
CA TYR A 212 -6.95 -3.33 -8.46
C TYR A 212 -5.42 -3.18 -8.35
N GLY A 213 -4.99 -2.05 -7.81
CA GLY A 213 -3.64 -1.86 -7.32
C GLY A 213 -3.48 -2.40 -5.90
N ASN A 214 -2.89 -1.60 -5.00
CA ASN A 214 -2.53 -2.06 -3.67
C ASN A 214 -3.68 -2.07 -2.67
N GLY A 215 -3.60 -3.03 -1.76
CA GLY A 215 -4.48 -3.15 -0.59
C GLY A 215 -3.72 -3.54 0.68
N ILE A 216 -4.45 -3.48 1.78
CA ILE A 216 -4.00 -3.95 3.10
C ILE A 216 -4.15 -5.47 3.11
N ILE A 217 -3.09 -6.18 3.52
CA ILE A 217 -3.03 -7.64 3.49
C ILE A 217 -2.66 -8.22 4.86
N ALA A 218 -3.18 -9.41 5.16
CA ALA A 218 -2.79 -10.23 6.31
C ALA A 218 -2.87 -11.73 5.95
N THR A 219 -2.26 -12.60 6.78
CA THR A 219 -2.38 -14.04 6.59
C THR A 219 -3.78 -14.54 6.97
N GLU A 220 -4.22 -15.64 6.36
CA GLU A 220 -5.47 -16.32 6.74
C GLU A 220 -5.48 -16.71 8.22
N GLN A 221 -4.32 -17.07 8.77
CA GLN A 221 -4.17 -17.39 10.19
C GLN A 221 -4.41 -16.16 11.06
N THR A 222 -3.78 -15.02 10.76
CA THR A 222 -3.99 -13.77 11.51
C THR A 222 -5.44 -13.29 11.42
N ILE A 223 -6.07 -13.44 10.24
CA ILE A 223 -7.49 -13.11 10.02
C ILE A 223 -8.39 -13.94 10.93
N LYS A 224 -8.10 -15.23 11.09
CA LYS A 224 -8.85 -16.14 11.95
C LYS A 224 -8.63 -15.86 13.43
N ASP A 225 -7.39 -15.66 13.84
CA ASP A 225 -7.02 -15.59 15.26
C ASP A 225 -7.21 -14.19 15.86
N ASN A 226 -7.05 -13.14 15.06
CA ASN A 226 -7.05 -11.75 15.51
C ASN A 226 -7.90 -10.82 14.62
N PRO A 227 -9.17 -11.16 14.31
CA PRO A 227 -9.98 -10.36 13.39
C PRO A 227 -10.24 -8.94 13.93
N ASP A 228 -10.40 -8.76 15.23
CA ASP A 228 -10.68 -7.45 15.82
C ASP A 228 -9.45 -6.52 15.76
N LEU A 229 -8.24 -7.04 15.95
CA LEU A 229 -7.00 -6.30 15.73
C LEU A 229 -6.92 -5.77 14.30
N LEU A 230 -7.22 -6.63 13.31
CA LEU A 230 -7.17 -6.26 11.90
C LEU A 230 -8.25 -5.23 11.54
N LYS A 231 -9.47 -5.36 12.08
CA LYS A 231 -10.54 -4.36 11.91
C LYS A 231 -10.14 -3.01 12.51
N ALA A 232 -9.58 -3.02 13.72
CA ALA A 232 -9.07 -1.83 14.39
C ALA A 232 -8.00 -1.11 13.54
N PHE A 233 -7.04 -1.89 12.98
CA PHE A 233 -6.01 -1.34 12.10
C PHE A 233 -6.61 -0.73 10.83
N VAL A 234 -7.50 -1.44 10.13
CA VAL A 234 -8.14 -0.95 8.90
C VAL A 234 -8.96 0.31 9.19
N ARG A 235 -9.76 0.33 10.26
CA ARG A 235 -10.59 1.48 10.67
C ARG A 235 -9.73 2.72 10.94
N ALA A 236 -8.64 2.57 11.72
CA ALA A 236 -7.70 3.65 12.00
C ALA A 236 -7.01 4.15 10.71
N THR A 237 -6.59 3.24 9.84
CA THR A 237 -5.98 3.58 8.55
C THR A 237 -6.95 4.35 7.66
N LEU A 238 -8.19 3.90 7.51
CA LEU A 238 -9.20 4.59 6.70
C LEU A 238 -9.55 5.97 7.26
N LYS A 239 -9.49 6.15 8.59
CA LYS A 239 -9.62 7.47 9.22
C LYS A 239 -8.43 8.36 8.84
N GLY A 240 -7.21 7.85 8.92
CA GLY A 240 -6.00 8.56 8.46
C GLY A 240 -6.06 8.94 6.98
N MET A 241 -6.60 8.05 6.12
CA MET A 241 -6.83 8.36 4.70
C MET A 241 -7.81 9.51 4.50
N ARG A 242 -8.94 9.50 5.18
CA ARG A 242 -9.94 10.60 5.09
C ARG A 242 -9.33 11.93 5.48
N ASP A 243 -8.56 11.97 6.56
CA ASP A 243 -7.90 13.19 7.00
C ASP A 243 -6.82 13.65 6.02
N ALA A 244 -5.97 12.73 5.53
CA ALA A 244 -4.94 13.03 4.55
C ALA A 244 -5.54 13.59 3.25
N PHE A 245 -6.66 13.01 2.78
CA PHE A 245 -7.35 13.46 1.58
C PHE A 245 -8.10 14.78 1.74
N THR A 246 -8.42 15.13 2.97
CA THR A 246 -9.04 16.44 3.30
C THR A 246 -7.98 17.54 3.38
N ASN A 247 -6.79 17.21 3.91
CA ASN A 247 -5.68 18.15 4.05
C ASN A 247 -4.35 17.53 3.60
N PRO A 248 -4.07 17.43 2.29
CA PRO A 248 -2.84 16.86 1.77
C PRO A 248 -1.58 17.60 2.25
N ALA A 249 -1.66 18.93 2.46
CA ALA A 249 -0.52 19.70 2.96
C ALA A 249 -0.12 19.27 4.39
N GLU A 250 -1.09 19.03 5.28
CA GLU A 250 -0.84 18.50 6.62
C GLU A 250 -0.24 17.08 6.53
N ALA A 251 -0.79 16.24 5.65
CA ALA A 251 -0.28 14.89 5.44
C ALA A 251 1.19 14.89 4.97
N GLY A 252 1.54 15.79 4.05
CA GLY A 252 2.92 16.01 3.60
C GLY A 252 3.83 16.50 4.72
N ALA A 253 3.38 17.42 5.58
CA ALA A 253 4.14 17.89 6.74
C ALA A 253 4.34 16.75 7.78
N ILE A 254 3.32 15.92 8.01
CA ILE A 254 3.40 14.79 8.92
C ILE A 254 4.43 13.77 8.41
N ILE A 255 4.36 13.33 7.14
CA ILE A 255 5.34 12.34 6.67
C ILE A 255 6.77 12.88 6.70
N ASN A 256 6.99 14.17 6.41
CA ASN A 256 8.30 14.82 6.57
C ASN A 256 8.80 14.81 8.02
N LYS A 257 7.91 14.82 9.03
CA LYS A 257 8.29 14.72 10.44
C LYS A 257 9.02 13.39 10.72
N TYR A 258 8.58 12.29 10.10
CA TYR A 258 9.15 10.95 10.25
C TYR A 258 10.27 10.67 9.25
N HIS A 259 10.18 11.24 8.03
CA HIS A 259 11.08 11.00 6.89
C HIS A 259 11.52 12.33 6.29
N LYS A 260 12.62 12.86 6.79
CA LYS A 260 13.16 14.18 6.40
C LYS A 260 13.56 14.30 4.94
N GLU A 261 13.85 13.16 4.30
CA GLU A 261 14.14 13.05 2.88
C GLU A 261 12.94 13.30 1.97
N ILE A 262 11.70 13.24 2.51
CA ILE A 262 10.47 13.51 1.77
C ILE A 262 10.03 14.94 2.09
N SER A 263 10.13 15.87 1.12
CA SER A 263 9.67 17.24 1.38
C SER A 263 8.15 17.29 1.59
N PRO A 264 7.64 18.26 2.36
CA PRO A 264 6.20 18.41 2.57
C PRO A 264 5.41 18.53 1.26
N GLU A 265 5.97 19.23 0.26
CA GLU A 265 5.35 19.43 -1.05
C GLU A 265 5.23 18.12 -1.83
N VAL A 266 6.30 17.30 -1.85
CA VAL A 266 6.26 15.95 -2.44
C VAL A 266 5.24 15.09 -1.72
N GLY A 267 5.25 15.09 -0.38
CA GLY A 267 4.29 14.33 0.41
C GLY A 267 2.85 14.72 0.14
N ALA A 268 2.56 16.03 0.02
CA ALA A 268 1.23 16.55 -0.31
C ALA A 268 0.80 16.13 -1.73
N GLY A 269 1.64 16.34 -2.72
CA GLY A 269 1.34 15.99 -4.12
C GLY A 269 1.10 14.48 -4.31
N GLU A 270 1.92 13.63 -3.67
CA GLU A 270 1.71 12.18 -3.71
C GLU A 270 0.39 11.79 -3.01
N THR A 271 0.01 12.47 -1.92
CA THR A 271 -1.26 12.22 -1.21
C THR A 271 -2.47 12.55 -2.10
N GLU A 272 -2.42 13.65 -2.88
CA GLU A 272 -3.47 14.00 -3.83
C GLU A 272 -3.65 12.93 -4.90
N LEU A 273 -2.55 12.43 -5.47
CA LEU A 273 -2.60 11.36 -6.46
C LEU A 273 -3.12 10.03 -5.86
N VAL A 274 -2.80 9.74 -4.59
CA VAL A 274 -3.40 8.58 -3.89
C VAL A 274 -4.90 8.73 -3.79
N LYS A 275 -5.41 9.93 -3.48
CA LYS A 275 -6.85 10.19 -3.43
C LYS A 275 -7.53 9.88 -4.77
N GLU A 276 -6.92 10.25 -5.89
CA GLU A 276 -7.44 9.97 -7.23
C GLU A 276 -7.51 8.45 -7.53
N LEU A 277 -6.52 7.68 -7.04
CA LEU A 277 -6.51 6.22 -7.21
C LEU A 277 -7.48 5.51 -6.26
N ALA A 278 -7.68 6.04 -5.06
CA ALA A 278 -8.42 5.37 -4.00
C ALA A 278 -9.94 5.53 -4.13
N VAL A 279 -10.39 6.65 -4.71
CA VAL A 279 -11.81 7.00 -4.73
C VAL A 279 -12.48 6.42 -5.98
N LEU A 280 -13.48 5.57 -5.77
CA LEU A 280 -14.41 5.13 -6.81
C LEU A 280 -15.79 5.75 -6.55
N PRO A 281 -16.45 6.29 -7.59
CA PRO A 281 -17.81 6.84 -7.45
C PRO A 281 -18.77 5.82 -6.85
N GLY A 282 -19.51 6.23 -5.81
CA GLY A 282 -20.53 5.40 -5.16
C GLY A 282 -20.01 4.26 -4.30
N ARG A 283 -18.70 4.18 -4.03
CA ARG A 283 -18.11 3.15 -3.16
C ARG A 283 -17.39 3.76 -1.97
N PRO A 284 -17.49 3.17 -0.76
CA PRO A 284 -16.70 3.62 0.38
C PRO A 284 -15.21 3.34 0.17
N LEU A 285 -14.36 4.15 0.82
CA LEU A 285 -12.91 3.90 0.85
C LEU A 285 -12.63 2.51 1.44
N GLY A 286 -11.71 1.81 0.83
CA GLY A 286 -11.33 0.47 1.27
C GLY A 286 -12.16 -0.66 0.67
N ALA A 287 -13.29 -0.35 0.01
CA ALA A 287 -14.23 -1.36 -0.48
C ALA A 287 -13.58 -2.31 -1.50
N ILE A 288 -13.91 -3.59 -1.34
CA ILE A 288 -13.54 -4.66 -2.27
C ILE A 288 -14.78 -5.10 -3.04
N ASP A 289 -14.65 -5.18 -4.35
CA ASP A 289 -15.64 -5.73 -5.26
C ASP A 289 -15.16 -7.07 -5.82
N GLU A 290 -15.93 -8.12 -5.66
CA GLU A 290 -15.55 -9.46 -6.10
C GLU A 290 -15.36 -9.52 -7.63
N GLY A 291 -16.19 -8.79 -8.40
CA GLY A 291 -16.04 -8.72 -9.86
C GLY A 291 -14.72 -8.10 -10.28
N ARG A 292 -14.26 -7.05 -9.59
CA ARG A 292 -12.93 -6.45 -9.85
C ARG A 292 -11.77 -7.31 -9.35
N ILE A 293 -11.95 -8.08 -8.28
CA ILE A 293 -10.96 -9.10 -7.89
C ILE A 293 -10.84 -10.15 -9.01
N LYS A 294 -11.98 -10.66 -9.50
CA LYS A 294 -11.97 -11.59 -10.64
C LYS A 294 -11.28 -10.99 -11.86
N GLN A 295 -11.60 -9.74 -12.22
CA GLN A 295 -10.96 -9.03 -13.32
C GLN A 295 -9.44 -8.92 -13.13
N THR A 296 -8.98 -8.64 -11.90
CA THR A 296 -7.55 -8.59 -11.55
C THR A 296 -6.89 -9.94 -11.81
N ILE A 297 -7.49 -11.05 -11.34
CA ILE A 297 -7.00 -12.40 -11.56
C ILE A 297 -6.96 -12.72 -13.07
N ASP A 298 -8.03 -12.45 -13.79
CA ASP A 298 -8.15 -12.74 -15.23
C ASP A 298 -7.09 -12.00 -16.06
N ILE A 299 -6.80 -10.74 -15.71
CA ILE A 299 -5.75 -9.95 -16.36
C ILE A 299 -4.38 -10.56 -16.12
N MET A 300 -4.06 -10.98 -14.89
CA MET A 300 -2.80 -11.64 -14.59
C MET A 300 -2.69 -12.99 -15.33
N ALA A 301 -3.75 -13.79 -15.34
CA ALA A 301 -3.78 -15.09 -15.99
C ALA A 301 -3.57 -15.04 -17.51
N LYS A 302 -3.91 -13.94 -18.18
CA LYS A 302 -3.67 -13.76 -19.63
C LYS A 302 -2.18 -13.72 -19.98
N SER A 303 -1.33 -13.28 -19.08
CA SER A 303 0.08 -12.98 -19.37
C SER A 303 1.06 -13.85 -18.59
N TYR A 304 0.57 -14.59 -17.60
CA TYR A 304 1.39 -15.42 -16.72
C TYR A 304 0.81 -16.82 -16.56
N PRO A 305 1.67 -17.85 -16.55
CA PRO A 305 1.21 -19.19 -16.19
C PRO A 305 0.77 -19.18 -14.72
N MET A 306 -0.49 -19.56 -14.51
CA MET A 306 -1.06 -19.79 -13.19
C MET A 306 -0.97 -21.28 -12.89
N LYS A 307 -0.18 -21.69 -11.87
CA LYS A 307 -0.02 -23.12 -11.52
C LYS A 307 -1.32 -23.72 -10.99
N GLN A 308 -2.12 -22.89 -10.31
CA GLN A 308 -3.47 -23.25 -9.86
C GLN A 308 -4.42 -22.08 -10.06
N SER A 309 -5.69 -22.38 -10.27
CA SER A 309 -6.74 -21.37 -10.31
C SER A 309 -6.88 -20.70 -8.95
N VAL A 310 -7.14 -19.40 -8.94
CA VAL A 310 -7.42 -18.63 -7.72
C VAL A 310 -8.90 -18.23 -7.76
N ASP A 311 -9.68 -18.72 -6.79
CA ASP A 311 -11.04 -18.22 -6.60
C ASP A 311 -10.98 -16.77 -6.09
N PRO A 312 -11.78 -15.83 -6.64
CA PRO A 312 -11.86 -14.47 -6.12
C PRO A 312 -12.06 -14.39 -4.61
N LYS A 313 -12.83 -15.29 -4.02
CA LYS A 313 -13.08 -15.38 -2.57
C LYS A 313 -11.84 -15.78 -1.76
N ASP A 314 -10.84 -16.37 -2.40
CA ASP A 314 -9.57 -16.67 -1.76
C ASP A 314 -8.66 -15.44 -1.68
N MET A 315 -8.92 -14.40 -2.48
CA MET A 315 -8.11 -13.19 -2.52
C MET A 315 -8.41 -12.20 -1.40
N TYR A 316 -9.61 -12.24 -0.82
CA TYR A 316 -10.04 -11.23 0.15
C TYR A 316 -10.94 -11.78 1.24
N VAL A 317 -11.17 -10.98 2.26
CA VAL A 317 -12.15 -11.26 3.32
C VAL A 317 -13.07 -10.04 3.47
N PRO A 318 -14.41 -10.22 3.43
CA PRO A 318 -15.36 -9.15 3.67
C PRO A 318 -15.44 -8.74 5.14
N GLY A 319 -16.04 -7.57 5.43
CA GLY A 319 -16.37 -7.13 6.80
C GLY A 319 -15.23 -6.48 7.56
N PHE A 320 -14.19 -5.99 6.88
CA PHE A 320 -13.09 -5.20 7.48
C PHE A 320 -13.24 -3.69 7.26
N ILE A 321 -14.16 -3.28 6.40
CA ILE A 321 -14.55 -1.87 6.23
C ILE A 321 -15.99 -1.70 6.73
N GLU A 322 -16.24 -0.62 7.46
CA GLU A 322 -17.56 -0.18 7.95
C GLU A 322 -18.02 1.06 7.18
#